data_aaa633fecc27a9e9101a29446679165e
#
_entry.id   aaa633fecc27a9e9101a29446679165e
#
_cell.length_a   1.000
_cell.length_b   1.000
_cell.length_c   1.000
_cell.angle_alpha   90.00
_cell.angle_beta   90.00
_cell.angle_gamma   90.00
#
_symmetry.space_group_name_H-M   'P 1'
#
loop_
_entity.id
_entity.type
_entity.pdbx_description
1 polymer ?
#
loop_
_entity_poly.entity_id
_entity_poly.type
_entity_poly.pdbx_seq_one_letter_code
_entity_poly.pdbx_strand_id
1 'polypeptide(L)'
;MRRVSFHACRPAAHCAGGGIRLSIERGHPMSAYVIDASERPSVEVDQSSARFPVRRVFCVGRNYADHAREMGADPDREPPFFFTKPADAIVPAGGTVPYPPLTSDLHHEIELVVAIGKDGRSIDPADALSHVWGYGVGVDLTRRDLQAEAKKLSRPWDWAKGFDASGPVTALRSASVTGHPASGRIWLAVNGETRQQGDLADMIWAVPDVIAYVSRSVELKAGDLIFTGTPAGVGALQPGDRMTGGVDGVATFEFVMGAKP
;
A
#
# COMPACT_ATOMS: atom_id res chain seq x y z
N MET A 1 22.04 23.82 -66.16
CA MET A 1 22.19 22.70 -67.09
C MET A 1 23.51 21.96 -66.79
N ARG A 2 23.49 20.80 -66.24
CA ARG A 2 24.49 19.72 -66.42
C ARG A 2 23.85 18.41 -65.96
N ARG A 3 23.59 17.54 -66.92
CA ARG A 3 23.16 16.16 -66.75
C ARG A 3 24.35 15.34 -66.22
N VAL A 4 24.12 14.41 -65.30
CA VAL A 4 25.06 13.29 -65.07
C VAL A 4 24.24 12.00 -65.11
N SER A 5 24.78 11.10 -65.92
CA SER A 5 24.20 9.84 -66.36
C SER A 5 24.30 8.73 -65.32
N PHE A 6 23.27 7.91 -65.29
CA PHE A 6 23.27 6.61 -64.62
C PHE A 6 24.16 5.61 -65.32
N HIS A 7 24.97 4.89 -64.53
CA HIS A 7 25.56 3.61 -64.98
C HIS A 7 25.07 2.50 -64.07
N ALA A 8 24.34 1.60 -64.69
CA ALA A 8 23.93 0.34 -64.10
C ALA A 8 25.08 -0.65 -64.08
N CYS A 9 25.31 -1.33 -62.99
CA CYS A 9 26.13 -2.54 -62.99
C CYS A 9 25.39 -3.67 -62.29
N ARG A 10 25.26 -4.80 -62.93
CA ARG A 10 24.55 -6.02 -62.54
C ARG A 10 25.49 -6.99 -61.77
N PRO A 11 25.03 -8.13 -61.25
CA PRO A 11 25.36 -8.58 -59.88
C PRO A 11 26.35 -9.74 -59.86
N ALA A 12 26.98 -10.01 -58.73
CA ALA A 12 27.63 -11.28 -58.44
C ALA A 12 27.52 -11.70 -56.98
N ALA A 13 26.88 -12.84 -56.79
CA ALA A 13 27.14 -13.96 -55.90
C ALA A 13 27.45 -13.79 -54.40
N HIS A 14 26.55 -14.38 -53.61
CA HIS A 14 26.73 -15.16 -52.37
C HIS A 14 28.01 -14.95 -51.52
N CYS A 15 27.79 -14.40 -50.31
CA CYS A 15 28.49 -14.83 -49.12
C CYS A 15 27.53 -14.80 -47.92
N ALA A 16 27.29 -15.99 -47.35
CA ALA A 16 26.63 -16.17 -46.09
C ALA A 16 27.52 -15.60 -44.98
N GLY A 17 27.09 -14.52 -44.34
CA GLY A 17 27.72 -13.94 -43.16
C GLY A 17 26.68 -13.75 -42.09
N GLY A 18 26.74 -14.60 -41.06
CA GLY A 18 25.86 -14.48 -39.87
C GLY A 18 26.03 -13.11 -39.19
N GLY A 19 25.09 -12.24 -39.44
CA GLY A 19 24.99 -10.95 -38.74
C GLY A 19 24.57 -11.18 -37.29
N ILE A 20 25.53 -11.05 -36.37
CA ILE A 20 25.25 -10.90 -34.95
C ILE A 20 24.48 -9.58 -34.84
N ARG A 21 23.15 -9.66 -34.60
CA ARG A 21 22.36 -8.53 -34.13
C ARG A 21 22.81 -8.23 -32.70
N LEU A 22 23.74 -7.30 -32.55
CA LEU A 22 23.94 -6.62 -31.26
C LEU A 22 22.67 -5.81 -30.97
N SER A 23 21.81 -6.37 -30.14
CA SER A 23 20.74 -5.61 -29.45
C SER A 23 21.48 -4.64 -28.54
N ILE A 24 21.58 -3.38 -28.93
CA ILE A 24 21.98 -2.31 -28.04
C ILE A 24 20.77 -2.11 -27.09
N GLU A 25 20.81 -2.82 -25.97
CA GLU A 25 20.02 -2.42 -24.82
C GLU A 25 20.45 -1.00 -24.47
N ARG A 26 19.59 -0.04 -24.73
CA ARG A 26 19.75 1.33 -24.21
C ARG A 26 19.56 1.26 -22.70
N GLY A 27 20.58 0.81 -21.99
CA GLY A 27 20.68 0.97 -20.54
C GLY A 27 20.57 2.47 -20.25
N HIS A 28 19.60 2.87 -19.49
CA HIS A 28 19.61 4.18 -18.85
C HIS A 28 20.95 4.27 -18.11
N PRO A 29 21.67 5.41 -18.23
CA PRO A 29 22.88 5.58 -17.45
C PRO A 29 22.50 5.38 -15.97
N MET A 30 23.04 4.33 -15.35
CA MET A 30 22.91 4.12 -13.92
C MET A 30 23.50 5.34 -13.26
N SER A 31 22.64 6.19 -12.66
CA SER A 31 23.12 7.30 -11.85
C SER A 31 24.00 6.73 -10.74
N ALA A 32 25.27 7.14 -10.70
CA ALA A 32 26.16 6.73 -9.61
C ALA A 32 25.70 7.44 -8.34
N TYR A 33 25.28 6.66 -7.34
CA TYR A 33 24.99 7.18 -6.00
C TYR A 33 26.29 7.22 -5.18
N VAL A 34 26.37 8.14 -4.22
CA VAL A 34 27.51 8.24 -3.30
C VAL A 34 27.52 7.15 -2.23
N ILE A 35 26.39 6.47 -2.04
CA ILE A 35 26.21 5.26 -1.25
C ILE A 35 25.36 4.30 -2.08
N ASP A 36 25.43 3.01 -1.77
CA ASP A 36 24.58 2.02 -2.46
C ASP A 36 23.09 2.35 -2.28
N ALA A 37 22.33 2.33 -3.37
CA ALA A 37 20.89 2.49 -3.30
C ALA A 37 20.27 1.28 -2.61
N SER A 38 19.40 1.53 -1.61
CA SER A 38 18.58 0.46 -1.02
C SER A 38 17.63 -0.10 -2.06
N GLU A 39 17.28 -1.38 -1.91
CA GLU A 39 16.20 -1.97 -2.69
C GLU A 39 14.90 -1.20 -2.49
N ARG A 40 14.14 -1.04 -3.57
CA ARG A 40 12.83 -0.38 -3.48
C ARG A 40 11.88 -1.22 -2.63
N PRO A 41 11.22 -0.65 -1.61
CA PRO A 41 10.18 -1.35 -0.86
C PRO A 41 9.13 -1.95 -1.79
N SER A 42 8.69 -3.16 -1.49
CA SER A 42 7.75 -3.87 -2.36
C SER A 42 6.91 -4.88 -1.58
N VAL A 43 5.70 -5.14 -2.06
CA VAL A 43 4.77 -6.14 -1.51
C VAL A 43 4.72 -7.34 -2.44
N GLU A 44 4.56 -8.52 -1.88
CA GLU A 44 4.34 -9.76 -2.65
C GLU A 44 3.03 -9.69 -3.43
N VAL A 45 2.99 -10.40 -4.55
CA VAL A 45 1.78 -10.58 -5.35
C VAL A 45 1.35 -12.03 -5.27
N ASP A 46 0.09 -12.26 -4.90
CA ASP A 46 -0.47 -13.61 -4.78
C ASP A 46 -0.28 -14.41 -6.07
N GLN A 47 0.18 -15.65 -5.92
CA GLN A 47 0.45 -16.61 -7.02
C GLN A 47 1.42 -16.07 -8.10
N SER A 48 2.34 -15.17 -7.75
CA SER A 48 3.31 -14.58 -8.68
C SER A 48 4.69 -14.46 -8.05
N SER A 49 5.73 -14.59 -8.86
CA SER A 49 7.10 -14.22 -8.47
C SER A 49 7.37 -12.72 -8.60
N ALA A 50 6.49 -11.97 -9.26
CA ALA A 50 6.60 -10.53 -9.36
C ALA A 50 6.23 -9.87 -8.01
N ARG A 51 6.77 -8.68 -7.78
CA ARG A 51 6.49 -7.88 -6.59
C ARG A 51 5.89 -6.53 -7.00
N PHE A 52 4.94 -6.04 -6.19
CA PHE A 52 4.36 -4.72 -6.39
C PHE A 52 5.28 -3.67 -5.72
N PRO A 53 5.87 -2.73 -6.49
CA PRO A 53 6.78 -1.74 -5.93
C PRO A 53 6.00 -0.68 -5.14
N VAL A 54 6.39 -0.44 -3.88
CA VAL A 54 5.76 0.58 -3.04
C VAL A 54 6.44 1.93 -3.25
N ARG A 55 5.64 2.97 -3.50
CA ARG A 55 6.10 4.34 -3.68
C ARG A 55 5.77 5.23 -2.48
N ARG A 56 4.52 5.31 -2.12
CA ARG A 56 4.00 6.06 -0.95
C ARG A 56 2.88 5.26 -0.32
N VAL A 57 2.66 5.52 0.96
CA VAL A 57 1.56 4.90 1.71
C VAL A 57 0.71 6.02 2.30
N PHE A 58 -0.54 6.10 1.87
CA PHE A 58 -1.54 6.97 2.44
C PHE A 58 -2.44 6.17 3.37
N CYS A 59 -2.84 6.74 4.48
CA CYS A 59 -3.74 6.12 5.45
C CYS A 59 -4.90 7.07 5.72
N VAL A 60 -6.13 6.55 5.67
CA VAL A 60 -7.34 7.31 5.97
C VAL A 60 -7.61 7.26 7.46
N GLY A 61 -7.71 8.40 8.11
CA GLY A 61 -8.11 8.45 9.51
C GLY A 61 -9.63 8.40 9.67
N ARG A 62 -10.12 7.53 10.59
CA ARG A 62 -11.52 7.47 11.04
C ARG A 62 -12.55 7.24 9.93
N ASN A 63 -12.38 6.17 9.16
CA ASN A 63 -13.25 5.85 8.03
C ASN A 63 -14.40 4.87 8.36
N TYR A 64 -14.60 4.55 9.64
CA TYR A 64 -15.75 3.76 10.13
C TYR A 64 -16.43 4.53 11.25
N ALA A 65 -17.77 4.67 11.18
CA ALA A 65 -18.52 5.51 12.10
C ALA A 65 -18.36 5.08 13.57
N ASP A 66 -18.40 3.79 13.85
CA ASP A 66 -18.24 3.27 15.21
C ASP A 66 -16.82 3.50 15.73
N HIS A 67 -15.79 3.31 14.89
CA HIS A 67 -14.42 3.64 15.27
C HIS A 67 -14.24 5.15 15.49
N ALA A 68 -14.86 6.00 14.68
CA ALA A 68 -14.82 7.44 14.89
C ALA A 68 -15.41 7.83 16.26
N ARG A 69 -16.55 7.24 16.65
CA ARG A 69 -17.16 7.44 17.97
C ARG A 69 -16.30 6.89 19.11
N GLU A 70 -15.71 5.70 18.95
CA GLU A 70 -14.76 5.11 19.90
C GLU A 70 -13.57 6.06 20.18
N MET A 71 -13.14 6.76 19.16
CA MET A 71 -12.03 7.74 19.23
C MET A 71 -12.47 9.16 19.64
N GLY A 72 -13.75 9.35 20.00
CA GLY A 72 -14.31 10.62 20.44
C GLY A 72 -14.55 11.66 19.35
N ALA A 73 -14.71 11.23 18.09
CA ALA A 73 -15.01 12.10 16.95
C ALA A 73 -16.48 11.98 16.49
N ASP A 74 -16.95 13.01 15.76
CA ASP A 74 -18.27 13.00 15.12
C ASP A 74 -18.11 12.54 13.66
N PRO A 75 -18.61 11.33 13.29
CA PRO A 75 -18.43 10.78 11.96
C PRO A 75 -19.15 11.59 10.87
N ASP A 76 -20.15 12.39 11.23
CA ASP A 76 -21.03 13.05 10.25
C ASP A 76 -20.55 14.44 9.83
N ARG A 77 -19.44 14.94 10.38
CA ARG A 77 -19.03 16.35 10.21
C ARG A 77 -17.63 16.57 9.65
N GLU A 78 -16.79 15.56 9.63
CA GLU A 78 -15.39 15.76 9.24
C GLU A 78 -15.13 15.21 7.83
N PRO A 79 -14.50 16.00 6.93
CA PRO A 79 -13.98 15.45 5.68
C PRO A 79 -12.90 14.40 5.99
N PRO A 80 -12.61 13.46 5.07
CA PRO A 80 -11.56 12.48 5.27
C PRO A 80 -10.22 13.21 5.45
N PHE A 81 -9.47 12.82 6.47
CA PHE A 81 -8.10 13.29 6.64
C PHE A 81 -7.12 12.14 6.43
N PHE A 82 -5.90 12.50 6.05
CA PHE A 82 -4.87 11.55 5.70
C PHE A 82 -3.60 11.79 6.52
N PHE A 83 -2.94 10.70 6.82
CA PHE A 83 -1.54 10.68 7.25
C PHE A 83 -0.79 9.68 6.38
N THR A 84 0.52 9.60 6.53
CA THR A 84 1.35 8.72 5.71
C THR A 84 2.20 7.80 6.58
N LYS A 85 2.52 6.63 6.02
CA LYS A 85 3.63 5.80 6.49
C LYS A 85 4.77 5.87 5.46
N PRO A 86 6.04 5.80 5.89
CA PRO A 86 7.14 5.59 4.97
C PRO A 86 6.94 4.29 4.16
N ALA A 87 7.40 4.26 2.92
CA ALA A 87 7.25 3.07 2.08
C ALA A 87 7.99 1.84 2.65
N ASP A 88 9.11 2.07 3.34
CA ASP A 88 9.93 1.05 4.01
C ASP A 88 9.37 0.59 5.37
N ALA A 89 8.31 1.23 5.87
CA ALA A 89 7.53 0.72 6.99
C ALA A 89 6.64 -0.49 6.62
N ILE A 90 6.48 -0.78 5.33
CA ILE A 90 5.69 -1.91 4.83
C ILE A 90 6.52 -3.18 4.91
N VAL A 91 5.96 -4.18 5.59
CA VAL A 91 6.54 -5.52 5.75
C VAL A 91 5.51 -6.60 5.45
N PRO A 92 5.90 -7.85 5.18
CA PRO A 92 4.95 -8.95 5.03
C PRO A 92 4.12 -9.16 6.30
N ALA A 93 2.80 -9.34 6.16
CA ALA A 93 1.91 -9.75 7.25
C ALA A 93 2.02 -11.26 7.49
N GLY A 94 3.21 -11.71 7.92
CA GLY A 94 3.53 -13.11 8.17
C GLY A 94 4.74 -13.26 9.09
N GLY A 95 4.93 -14.46 9.64
CA GLY A 95 6.06 -14.76 10.50
C GLY A 95 6.08 -13.93 11.79
N THR A 96 7.15 -13.20 12.04
CA THR A 96 7.30 -12.34 13.23
C THR A 96 7.44 -10.88 12.82
N VAL A 97 6.52 -10.03 13.29
CA VAL A 97 6.57 -8.57 13.12
C VAL A 97 7.23 -7.97 14.36
N PRO A 98 8.29 -7.16 14.24
CA PRO A 98 8.98 -6.58 15.39
C PRO A 98 8.07 -5.73 16.27
N TYR A 99 8.19 -5.88 17.61
CA TYR A 99 7.57 -4.93 18.53
C TYR A 99 8.40 -3.64 18.53
N PRO A 100 7.80 -2.45 18.31
CA PRO A 100 8.57 -1.22 18.18
C PRO A 100 9.12 -0.74 19.54
N PRO A 101 10.26 -0.01 19.54
CA PRO A 101 10.74 0.71 20.71
C PRO A 101 9.83 1.91 21.06
N LEU A 102 10.10 2.53 22.18
CA LEU A 102 9.50 3.81 22.62
C LEU A 102 7.97 3.81 22.76
N THR A 103 7.35 2.65 22.98
CA THR A 103 5.93 2.56 23.31
C THR A 103 5.66 1.52 24.38
N SER A 104 4.68 1.78 25.20
CA SER A 104 4.06 0.83 26.13
C SER A 104 2.63 0.46 25.72
N ASP A 105 2.11 1.06 24.65
CA ASP A 105 0.73 0.94 24.21
C ASP A 105 0.66 0.88 22.68
N LEU A 106 1.06 -0.28 22.12
CA LEU A 106 0.98 -0.58 20.68
C LEU A 106 -0.39 -1.15 20.36
N HIS A 107 -1.13 -0.52 19.44
CA HIS A 107 -2.45 -0.98 18.99
C HIS A 107 -2.44 -1.57 17.59
N HIS A 108 -3.37 -2.49 17.33
CA HIS A 108 -3.72 -2.99 16.02
C HIS A 108 -4.87 -2.20 15.39
N GLU A 109 -4.84 -2.02 14.08
CA GLU A 109 -5.90 -1.44 13.25
C GLU A 109 -5.93 -2.20 11.92
N ILE A 110 -6.85 -3.17 11.75
CA ILE A 110 -6.96 -3.92 10.50
C ILE A 110 -7.61 -3.07 9.42
N GLU A 111 -7.08 -3.11 8.19
CA GLU A 111 -7.55 -2.28 7.09
C GLU A 111 -7.53 -3.01 5.75
N LEU A 112 -8.48 -2.71 4.87
CA LEU A 112 -8.34 -2.99 3.45
C LEU A 112 -7.21 -2.10 2.90
N VAL A 113 -6.33 -2.68 2.09
CA VAL A 113 -5.25 -1.96 1.41
C VAL A 113 -5.52 -1.94 -0.07
N VAL A 114 -5.55 -0.74 -0.65
CA VAL A 114 -5.74 -0.51 -2.09
C VAL A 114 -4.39 -0.22 -2.73
N ALA A 115 -4.05 -0.93 -3.79
CA ALA A 115 -2.82 -0.74 -4.56
C ALA A 115 -3.13 0.02 -5.86
N ILE A 116 -2.55 1.20 -6.04
CA ILE A 116 -2.74 2.05 -7.22
C ILE A 116 -1.83 1.57 -8.36
N GLY A 117 -2.43 1.27 -9.50
CA GLY A 117 -1.71 0.77 -10.69
C GLY A 117 -1.65 1.76 -11.85
N LYS A 118 -2.40 2.85 -11.80
CA LYS A 118 -2.44 3.86 -12.85
C LYS A 118 -2.37 5.27 -12.26
N ASP A 119 -1.53 6.08 -12.85
CA ASP A 119 -1.35 7.49 -12.46
C ASP A 119 -2.62 8.30 -12.63
N GLY A 120 -2.85 9.28 -11.73
CA GLY A 120 -3.98 10.20 -11.85
C GLY A 120 -3.95 11.36 -10.87
N ARG A 121 -4.55 12.47 -11.29
CA ARG A 121 -4.76 13.69 -10.49
C ARG A 121 -6.21 14.12 -10.63
N SER A 122 -6.84 14.59 -9.54
CA SER A 122 -8.25 15.02 -9.53
C SER A 122 -9.17 13.99 -10.19
N ILE A 123 -8.99 12.71 -9.80
CA ILE A 123 -9.73 11.57 -10.35
C ILE A 123 -11.20 11.72 -9.95
N ASP A 124 -12.11 11.54 -10.91
CA ASP A 124 -13.55 11.48 -10.63
C ASP A 124 -13.86 10.16 -9.87
N PRO A 125 -14.73 10.17 -8.85
CA PRO A 125 -15.15 8.94 -8.18
C PRO A 125 -15.62 7.84 -9.12
N ALA A 126 -16.30 8.19 -10.22
CA ALA A 126 -16.78 7.24 -11.22
C ALA A 126 -15.64 6.51 -11.96
N ASP A 127 -14.47 7.13 -12.07
CA ASP A 127 -13.29 6.59 -12.76
C ASP A 127 -12.28 5.96 -11.78
N ALA A 128 -12.44 6.17 -10.48
CA ALA A 128 -11.44 5.88 -9.46
C ALA A 128 -10.99 4.41 -9.46
N LEU A 129 -11.92 3.47 -9.60
CA LEU A 129 -11.61 2.04 -9.61
C LEU A 129 -10.76 1.62 -10.81
N SER A 130 -10.78 2.36 -11.91
CA SER A 130 -9.90 2.11 -13.08
C SER A 130 -8.43 2.36 -12.80
N HIS A 131 -8.10 3.04 -11.69
CA HIS A 131 -6.74 3.31 -11.23
C HIS A 131 -6.22 2.24 -10.28
N VAL A 132 -7.07 1.33 -9.80
CA VAL A 132 -6.71 0.27 -8.85
C VAL A 132 -6.10 -0.92 -9.59
N TRP A 133 -4.90 -1.33 -9.15
CA TRP A 133 -4.27 -2.56 -9.59
C TRP A 133 -4.82 -3.77 -8.85
N GLY A 134 -5.07 -3.64 -7.55
CA GLY A 134 -5.52 -4.74 -6.70
C GLY A 134 -5.64 -4.36 -5.24
N TYR A 135 -5.80 -5.37 -4.40
CA TYR A 135 -6.11 -5.24 -2.99
C TYR A 135 -5.28 -6.19 -2.12
N GLY A 136 -5.10 -5.80 -0.88
CA GLY A 136 -4.54 -6.62 0.19
C GLY A 136 -5.22 -6.30 1.51
N VAL A 137 -4.72 -6.91 2.57
CA VAL A 137 -5.13 -6.63 3.94
C VAL A 137 -3.89 -6.19 4.72
N GLY A 138 -4.00 -5.12 5.46
CA GLY A 138 -2.90 -4.61 6.27
C GLY A 138 -3.30 -4.37 7.71
N VAL A 139 -2.29 -4.12 8.54
CA VAL A 139 -2.48 -3.66 9.92
C VAL A 139 -1.73 -2.35 10.09
N ASP A 140 -2.47 -1.27 10.36
CA ASP A 140 -1.90 0.03 10.72
C ASP A 140 -1.50 0.02 12.20
N LEU A 141 -0.30 -0.51 12.48
CA LEU A 141 0.24 -0.52 13.84
C LEU A 141 0.46 0.90 14.34
N THR A 142 -0.03 1.16 15.55
CA THR A 142 -0.09 2.49 16.12
C THR A 142 0.50 2.50 17.52
N ARG A 143 1.53 3.32 17.76
CA ARG A 143 2.00 3.69 19.10
C ARG A 143 0.99 4.64 19.72
N ARG A 144 -0.01 4.08 20.42
CA ARG A 144 -1.19 4.84 20.87
C ARG A 144 -0.88 5.91 21.89
N ASP A 145 0.06 5.64 22.78
CA ASP A 145 0.60 6.59 23.74
C ASP A 145 1.21 7.82 23.05
N LEU A 146 2.04 7.63 22.04
CA LEU A 146 2.64 8.72 21.27
C LEU A 146 1.59 9.47 20.43
N GLN A 147 0.59 8.78 19.91
CA GLN A 147 -0.52 9.43 19.20
C GLN A 147 -1.34 10.31 20.15
N ALA A 148 -1.62 9.82 21.36
CA ALA A 148 -2.35 10.59 22.37
C ALA A 148 -1.58 11.85 22.78
N GLU A 149 -0.26 11.75 22.96
CA GLU A 149 0.59 12.91 23.22
C GLU A 149 0.57 13.90 22.05
N ALA A 150 0.73 13.40 20.81
CA ALA A 150 0.70 14.24 19.61
C ALA A 150 -0.62 14.99 19.48
N LYS A 151 -1.77 14.30 19.71
CA LYS A 151 -3.09 14.95 19.73
C LYS A 151 -3.18 16.06 20.79
N LYS A 152 -2.74 15.78 22.02
CA LYS A 152 -2.75 16.77 23.14
C LYS A 152 -1.93 18.01 22.83
N LEU A 153 -0.80 17.85 22.12
CA LEU A 153 0.15 18.92 21.80
C LEU A 153 -0.07 19.50 20.39
N SER A 154 -1.14 19.09 19.67
CA SER A 154 -1.41 19.48 18.28
C SER A 154 -0.20 19.26 17.35
N ARG A 155 0.48 18.12 17.51
CA ARG A 155 1.64 17.70 16.71
C ARG A 155 1.25 16.67 15.65
N PRO A 156 2.04 16.54 14.57
CA PRO A 156 1.89 15.45 13.58
C PRO A 156 1.97 14.07 14.23
N TRP A 157 1.37 13.06 13.57
CA TRP A 157 1.32 11.67 14.06
C TRP A 157 2.49 10.80 13.57
N ASP A 158 3.49 11.38 12.90
CA ASP A 158 4.57 10.63 12.23
C ASP A 158 5.27 9.63 13.17
N TRP A 159 5.63 10.04 14.40
CA TRP A 159 6.24 9.14 15.37
C TRP A 159 5.31 8.05 15.90
N ALA A 160 4.01 8.26 15.84
CA ALA A 160 3.02 7.30 16.26
C ALA A 160 2.64 6.29 15.16
N LYS A 161 2.75 6.70 13.88
CA LYS A 161 2.23 5.96 12.73
C LYS A 161 3.30 5.53 11.73
N GLY A 162 4.43 6.26 11.61
CA GLY A 162 5.45 6.09 10.58
C GLY A 162 6.75 5.51 11.14
N PHE A 163 6.70 4.39 11.87
CA PHE A 163 7.86 3.69 12.40
C PHE A 163 8.14 2.39 11.62
N ASP A 164 9.33 1.82 11.82
CA ASP A 164 9.77 0.58 11.16
C ASP A 164 8.78 -0.56 11.38
N ALA A 165 8.44 -1.28 10.31
CA ALA A 165 7.48 -2.38 10.31
C ALA A 165 6.07 -2.00 10.82
N SER A 166 5.69 -0.72 10.75
CA SER A 166 4.38 -0.25 11.22
C SER A 166 3.21 -0.58 10.29
N GLY A 167 3.48 -1.13 9.11
CA GLY A 167 2.47 -1.50 8.11
C GLY A 167 2.64 -2.93 7.58
N PRO A 168 2.39 -3.98 8.39
CA PRO A 168 2.32 -5.33 7.85
C PRO A 168 1.20 -5.45 6.80
N VAL A 169 1.50 -6.02 5.62
CA VAL A 169 0.56 -6.18 4.50
C VAL A 169 0.66 -7.59 3.93
N THR A 170 -0.47 -8.20 3.62
CA THR A 170 -0.54 -9.49 2.90
C THR A 170 0.00 -9.36 1.48
N ALA A 171 0.25 -10.48 0.81
CA ALA A 171 0.40 -10.47 -0.63
C ALA A 171 -0.83 -9.78 -1.27
N LEU A 172 -0.58 -8.94 -2.29
CA LEU A 172 -1.64 -8.25 -3.02
C LEU A 172 -2.27 -9.18 -4.05
N ARG A 173 -3.58 -9.11 -4.21
CA ARG A 173 -4.33 -9.79 -5.26
C ARG A 173 -4.85 -8.77 -6.27
N SER A 174 -4.71 -9.08 -7.56
CA SER A 174 -5.15 -8.17 -8.62
C SER A 174 -6.67 -7.98 -8.62
N ALA A 175 -7.13 -6.79 -8.99
CA ALA A 175 -8.56 -6.50 -9.13
C ALA A 175 -9.25 -7.38 -10.18
N SER A 176 -8.51 -7.94 -11.14
CA SER A 176 -9.06 -8.93 -12.08
C SER A 176 -9.47 -10.24 -11.40
N VAL A 177 -8.93 -10.55 -10.23
CA VAL A 177 -9.23 -11.74 -9.43
C VAL A 177 -10.26 -11.43 -8.34
N THR A 178 -10.06 -10.34 -7.60
CA THR A 178 -10.91 -9.98 -6.44
C THR A 178 -12.17 -9.21 -6.84
N GLY A 179 -12.22 -8.63 -8.05
CA GLY A 179 -13.12 -7.53 -8.35
C GLY A 179 -12.74 -6.28 -7.54
N HIS A 180 -13.74 -5.44 -7.28
CA HIS A 180 -13.61 -4.27 -6.42
C HIS A 180 -14.51 -4.45 -5.20
N PRO A 181 -13.97 -4.93 -4.06
CA PRO A 181 -14.78 -5.23 -2.88
C PRO A 181 -15.36 -3.94 -2.29
N ALA A 182 -16.68 -3.85 -2.23
CA ALA A 182 -17.43 -2.75 -1.63
C ALA A 182 -18.21 -3.19 -0.39
N SER A 183 -18.25 -4.48 -0.09
CA SER A 183 -18.88 -5.10 1.07
C SER A 183 -18.13 -6.38 1.42
N GLY A 184 -18.40 -6.94 2.59
CA GLY A 184 -17.78 -8.16 3.08
C GLY A 184 -17.09 -7.94 4.41
N ARG A 185 -16.97 -9.03 5.15
CA ARG A 185 -16.42 -9.00 6.50
C ARG A 185 -14.95 -8.60 6.48
N ILE A 186 -14.59 -7.63 7.34
CA ILE A 186 -13.23 -7.31 7.78
C ILE A 186 -13.12 -7.68 9.26
N TRP A 187 -12.07 -8.41 9.66
CA TRP A 187 -11.96 -8.91 11.03
C TRP A 187 -10.51 -9.13 11.46
N LEU A 188 -10.25 -9.00 12.76
CA LEU A 188 -8.97 -9.32 13.39
C LEU A 188 -9.21 -9.99 14.74
N ALA A 189 -8.41 -11.03 15.03
CA ALA A 189 -8.37 -11.69 16.31
C ALA A 189 -6.94 -11.67 16.89
N VAL A 190 -6.84 -11.54 18.21
CA VAL A 190 -5.60 -11.63 18.97
C VAL A 190 -5.69 -12.85 19.88
N ASN A 191 -4.73 -13.77 19.79
CA ASN A 191 -4.68 -15.02 20.55
C ASN A 191 -5.97 -15.86 20.43
N GLY A 192 -6.62 -15.80 19.24
CA GLY A 192 -7.86 -16.52 18.94
C GLY A 192 -9.14 -15.79 19.37
N GLU A 193 -9.05 -14.68 20.07
CA GLU A 193 -10.21 -13.85 20.47
C GLU A 193 -10.43 -12.73 19.45
N THR A 194 -11.63 -12.67 18.86
CA THR A 194 -12.00 -11.58 17.92
C THR A 194 -12.00 -10.24 18.64
N ARG A 195 -11.23 -9.29 18.13
CA ARG A 195 -11.10 -7.92 18.65
C ARG A 195 -11.77 -6.90 17.76
N GLN A 196 -11.58 -7.01 16.46
CA GLN A 196 -12.19 -6.12 15.47
C GLN A 196 -13.06 -6.94 14.52
N GLN A 197 -14.23 -6.41 14.19
CA GLN A 197 -15.12 -6.94 13.15
C GLN A 197 -16.00 -5.83 12.61
N GLY A 198 -16.13 -5.76 11.29
CA GLY A 198 -16.99 -4.83 10.56
C GLY A 198 -17.30 -5.35 9.16
N ASP A 199 -17.96 -4.53 8.39
CA ASP A 199 -18.18 -4.76 6.96
C ASP A 199 -17.55 -3.60 6.15
N LEU A 200 -17.02 -3.90 4.98
CA LEU A 200 -16.47 -2.86 4.09
C LEU A 200 -17.54 -1.83 3.68
N ALA A 201 -18.81 -2.22 3.66
CA ALA A 201 -19.93 -1.32 3.39
C ALA A 201 -20.15 -0.25 4.47
N ASP A 202 -19.58 -0.44 5.68
CA ASP A 202 -19.66 0.51 6.78
C ASP A 202 -18.62 1.63 6.69
N MET A 203 -17.78 1.63 5.65
CA MET A 203 -16.86 2.75 5.40
C MET A 203 -17.64 4.04 5.14
N ILE A 204 -17.30 5.11 5.87
CA ILE A 204 -17.86 6.47 5.67
C ILE A 204 -17.52 6.96 4.26
N TRP A 205 -16.28 6.77 3.85
CA TRP A 205 -15.76 7.09 2.53
C TRP A 205 -15.38 5.79 1.82
N ALA A 206 -16.16 5.42 0.82
CA ALA A 206 -15.87 4.24 0.00
C ALA A 206 -14.55 4.40 -0.76
N VAL A 207 -13.97 3.31 -1.23
CA VAL A 207 -12.69 3.32 -1.97
C VAL A 207 -12.66 4.36 -3.11
N PRO A 208 -13.72 4.50 -3.96
CA PRO A 208 -13.74 5.54 -4.99
C PRO A 208 -13.61 6.96 -4.43
N ASP A 209 -14.31 7.25 -3.33
CA ASP A 209 -14.31 8.57 -2.71
C ASP A 209 -12.93 8.90 -2.10
N VAL A 210 -12.31 7.93 -1.45
CA VAL A 210 -10.95 8.05 -0.89
C VAL A 210 -9.94 8.37 -2.00
N ILE A 211 -9.97 7.63 -3.11
CA ILE A 211 -9.09 7.85 -4.27
C ILE A 211 -9.32 9.25 -4.85
N ALA A 212 -10.58 9.62 -5.07
CA ALA A 212 -10.95 10.92 -5.60
C ALA A 212 -10.46 12.04 -4.68
N TYR A 213 -10.66 11.90 -3.37
CA TYR A 213 -10.28 12.92 -2.40
C TYR A 213 -8.76 13.11 -2.32
N VAL A 214 -7.98 12.03 -2.15
CA VAL A 214 -6.53 12.13 -2.05
C VAL A 214 -5.90 12.65 -3.35
N SER A 215 -6.46 12.28 -4.51
CA SER A 215 -5.96 12.71 -5.82
C SER A 215 -6.13 14.21 -6.11
N ARG A 216 -6.95 14.92 -5.33
CA ARG A 216 -7.04 16.39 -5.38
C ARG A 216 -5.82 17.06 -4.76
N SER A 217 -5.26 16.48 -3.70
CA SER A 217 -4.11 17.03 -2.98
C SER A 217 -2.78 16.63 -3.61
N VAL A 218 -2.70 15.41 -4.14
CA VAL A 218 -1.47 14.86 -4.74
C VAL A 218 -1.80 14.14 -6.06
N GLU A 219 -0.82 14.03 -6.93
CA GLU A 219 -0.92 13.12 -8.06
C GLU A 219 -0.64 11.69 -7.57
N LEU A 220 -1.65 10.81 -7.60
CA LEU A 220 -1.47 9.40 -7.36
C LEU A 220 -0.64 8.77 -8.49
N LYS A 221 0.23 7.85 -8.13
CA LYS A 221 1.11 7.14 -9.05
C LYS A 221 0.99 5.63 -8.87
N ALA A 222 1.26 4.89 -9.93
CA ALA A 222 1.46 3.46 -9.83
C ALA A 222 2.52 3.14 -8.76
N GLY A 223 2.16 2.25 -7.82
CA GLY A 223 2.96 1.95 -6.65
C GLY A 223 2.52 2.64 -5.36
N ASP A 224 1.59 3.58 -5.39
CA ASP A 224 1.00 4.13 -4.16
C ASP A 224 0.06 3.09 -3.52
N LEU A 225 0.12 2.98 -2.18
CA LEU A 225 -0.81 2.20 -1.38
C LEU A 225 -1.74 3.13 -0.60
N ILE A 226 -2.98 2.69 -0.39
CA ILE A 226 -3.96 3.40 0.45
C ILE A 226 -4.51 2.41 1.47
N PHE A 227 -4.26 2.67 2.74
CA PHE A 227 -4.94 2.03 3.87
C PHE A 227 -6.25 2.77 4.08
N THR A 228 -7.36 2.03 4.10
CA THR A 228 -8.71 2.62 3.98
C THR A 228 -9.39 2.95 5.29
N GLY A 229 -8.70 2.77 6.41
CA GLY A 229 -9.28 2.93 7.75
C GLY A 229 -9.77 1.61 8.34
N THR A 230 -9.94 1.61 9.64
CA THR A 230 -10.19 0.42 10.47
C THR A 230 -11.57 0.46 11.15
N PRO A 231 -12.25 -0.68 11.34
CA PRO A 231 -13.45 -0.77 12.16
C PRO A 231 -13.13 -0.62 13.66
N ALA A 232 -14.17 -0.45 14.50
CA ALA A 232 -14.05 -0.39 15.94
C ALA A 232 -13.46 -1.67 16.56
N GLY A 233 -13.03 -1.58 17.82
CA GLY A 233 -12.43 -2.67 18.58
C GLY A 233 -10.90 -2.68 18.53
N VAL A 234 -10.28 -1.54 18.23
CA VAL A 234 -8.81 -1.37 18.31
C VAL A 234 -8.34 -1.62 19.76
N GLY A 235 -7.16 -2.23 19.91
CA GLY A 235 -6.68 -2.60 21.24
C GLY A 235 -5.17 -2.84 21.30
N ALA A 236 -4.68 -2.88 22.55
CA ALA A 236 -3.27 -3.05 22.82
C ALA A 236 -2.75 -4.45 22.48
N LEU A 237 -1.55 -4.50 21.96
CA LEU A 237 -0.77 -5.71 21.67
C LEU A 237 0.37 -5.85 22.65
N GLN A 238 0.69 -7.10 22.98
CA GLN A 238 1.86 -7.46 23.78
C GLN A 238 2.87 -8.25 22.95
N PRO A 239 4.14 -8.23 23.30
CA PRO A 239 5.12 -9.16 22.73
C PRO A 239 4.63 -10.60 22.86
N GLY A 240 4.74 -11.39 21.77
CA GLY A 240 4.28 -12.77 21.71
C GLY A 240 2.81 -12.94 21.30
N ASP A 241 2.02 -11.87 21.21
CA ASP A 241 0.64 -11.97 20.73
C ASP A 241 0.59 -12.47 19.30
N ARG A 242 -0.30 -13.46 19.05
CA ARG A 242 -0.59 -14.01 17.74
C ARG A 242 -1.81 -13.29 17.16
N MET A 243 -1.61 -12.64 16.05
CA MET A 243 -2.67 -11.99 15.30
C MET A 243 -3.09 -12.82 14.10
N THR A 244 -4.38 -12.97 13.91
CA THR A 244 -4.99 -13.48 12.70
C THR A 244 -6.06 -12.49 12.23
N GLY A 245 -6.22 -12.34 10.93
CA GLY A 245 -7.22 -11.40 10.41
C GLY A 245 -7.39 -11.53 8.91
N GLY A 246 -8.36 -10.79 8.38
CA GLY A 246 -8.60 -10.83 6.95
C GLY A 246 -9.78 -9.99 6.51
N VAL A 247 -9.92 -9.93 5.19
CA VAL A 247 -11.09 -9.41 4.47
C VAL A 247 -11.58 -10.50 3.55
N ASP A 248 -12.88 -10.83 3.67
CA ASP A 248 -13.50 -11.89 2.87
C ASP A 248 -13.33 -11.62 1.36
N GLY A 249 -12.92 -12.67 0.62
CA GLY A 249 -12.66 -12.58 -0.82
C GLY A 249 -11.36 -11.86 -1.21
N VAL A 250 -10.64 -11.22 -0.27
CA VAL A 250 -9.37 -10.52 -0.53
C VAL A 250 -8.20 -11.36 -0.04
N ALA A 251 -7.93 -11.40 1.27
CA ALA A 251 -6.82 -12.16 1.85
C ALA A 251 -7.02 -12.36 3.36
N THR A 252 -6.24 -13.28 3.92
CA THR A 252 -6.09 -13.48 5.37
C THR A 252 -4.60 -13.45 5.74
N PHE A 253 -4.31 -13.16 6.99
CA PHE A 253 -2.95 -13.17 7.52
C PHE A 253 -2.86 -13.85 8.87
N GLU A 254 -1.64 -14.24 9.21
CA GLU A 254 -1.25 -14.67 10.55
C GLU A 254 0.19 -14.23 10.79
N PHE A 255 0.45 -13.55 11.90
CA PHE A 255 1.80 -13.23 12.38
C PHE A 255 1.86 -13.11 13.91
N VAL A 256 3.06 -13.15 14.46
CA VAL A 256 3.32 -13.00 15.89
C VAL A 256 4.06 -11.69 16.14
N MET A 257 3.68 -10.97 17.20
CA MET A 257 4.45 -9.81 17.66
C MET A 257 5.78 -10.25 18.28
N GLY A 258 6.86 -9.69 17.79
CA GLY A 258 8.20 -9.92 18.29
C GLY A 258 8.40 -9.47 19.74
N ALA A 259 9.56 -9.83 20.33
CA ALA A 259 9.96 -9.31 21.63
C ALA A 259 10.16 -7.79 21.60
N LYS A 260 10.04 -7.14 22.75
CA LYS A 260 10.51 -5.75 22.90
C LYS A 260 12.02 -5.71 22.70
N PRO A 261 12.54 -4.70 21.98
CA PRO A 261 13.98 -4.51 21.83
C PRO A 261 14.67 -4.15 23.15
#